data_01982ed014556c02621f0565c54130e4
#
_entry.id   01982ed014556c02621f0565c54130e4
#
_cell.length_a   1.000
_cell.length_b   1.000
_cell.length_c   1.000
_cell.angle_alpha   90.00
_cell.angle_beta   90.00
_cell.angle_gamma   90.00
#
_symmetry.space_group_name_H-M   'P 1'
#
loop_
_entity.id
_entity.type
_entity.pdbx_description
1 polymer ?
#
loop_
_entity_poly.entity_id
_entity_poly.type
_entity_poly.pdbx_seq_one_letter_code
_entity_poly.pdbx_strand_id
1 'polypeptide(L)'
;MDRFFSVYDDFAKILSEFMAMSAEMPKVANKLREVLRKRRKFLGLIFNNNNPGFATLLLASLTGLLLHYRLDPKIAIKEARVLLRQKLFDHQLE
;
A
#
# COMPACT_ATOMS: atom_id res chain seq x y z
N MET A 1 4.03 2.26 -14.45
CA MET A 1 4.09 2.56 -13.00
C MET A 1 2.92 3.43 -12.54
N ASP A 2 2.54 4.47 -13.29
CA ASP A 2 1.39 5.32 -12.93
C ASP A 2 0.08 4.55 -12.88
N ARG A 3 -0.09 3.60 -13.80
CA ARG A 3 -1.26 2.74 -13.83
C ARG A 3 -1.37 1.85 -12.59
N PHE A 4 -0.23 1.36 -12.12
CA PHE A 4 -0.15 0.57 -10.89
C PHE A 4 -0.62 1.39 -9.68
N PHE A 5 -0.13 2.61 -9.54
CA PHE A 5 -0.54 3.48 -8.44
C PHE A 5 -2.02 3.86 -8.52
N SER A 6 -2.56 4.05 -9.73
CA SER A 6 -3.98 4.35 -9.91
C SER A 6 -4.87 3.22 -9.40
N VAL A 7 -4.51 1.97 -9.72
CA VAL A 7 -5.25 0.81 -9.22
C VAL A 7 -5.18 0.73 -7.69
N TYR A 8 -4.01 1.04 -7.13
CA TYR A 8 -3.84 1.03 -5.67
C TYR A 8 -4.60 2.15 -4.98
N ASP A 9 -4.78 3.30 -5.62
CA ASP A 9 -5.58 4.39 -5.06
C ASP A 9 -7.03 3.93 -4.82
N ASP A 10 -7.62 3.23 -5.77
CA ASP A 10 -8.98 2.70 -5.62
C ASP A 10 -9.05 1.64 -4.51
N PHE A 11 -8.09 0.74 -4.49
CA PHE A 11 -7.99 -0.29 -3.46
C PHE A 11 -7.84 0.31 -2.06
N ALA A 12 -6.97 1.29 -1.91
CA ALA A 12 -6.70 1.88 -0.62
C ALA A 12 -7.87 2.72 -0.09
N LYS A 13 -8.71 3.26 -0.99
CA LYS A 13 -9.95 3.93 -0.58
C LYS A 13 -10.87 2.96 0.15
N ILE A 14 -11.09 1.78 -0.44
CA ILE A 14 -11.90 0.73 0.19
C ILE A 14 -11.23 0.26 1.47
N LEU A 15 -9.92 0.06 1.43
CA LEU A 15 -9.15 -0.43 2.57
C LEU A 15 -9.27 0.50 3.77
N SER A 16 -9.19 1.81 3.56
CA SER A 16 -9.29 2.77 4.66
C SER A 16 -10.66 2.72 5.35
N GLU A 17 -11.71 2.46 4.58
CA GLU A 17 -13.06 2.31 5.14
C GLU A 17 -13.15 1.05 6.01
N PHE A 18 -12.60 -0.07 5.53
CA PHE A 18 -12.54 -1.31 6.29
C PHE A 18 -11.68 -1.19 7.54
N MET A 19 -10.58 -0.46 7.46
CA MET A 19 -9.71 -0.24 8.63
C MET A 19 -10.45 0.53 9.74
N ALA A 20 -11.24 1.52 9.36
CA ALA A 20 -12.06 2.25 10.34
C ALA A 20 -13.09 1.33 11.02
N MET A 21 -13.69 0.41 10.26
CA MET A 21 -14.65 -0.55 10.81
C MET A 21 -13.99 -1.63 11.67
N SER A 22 -12.76 -1.99 11.37
CA SER A 22 -12.08 -3.12 12.04
C SER A 22 -11.83 -2.88 13.52
N ALA A 23 -11.78 -1.62 13.96
CA ALA A 23 -11.60 -1.28 15.37
C ALA A 23 -12.73 -1.81 16.26
N GLU A 24 -13.95 -1.95 15.69
CA GLU A 24 -15.14 -2.35 16.44
C GLU A 24 -15.65 -3.74 16.06
N MET A 25 -15.13 -4.33 14.96
CA MET A 25 -15.65 -5.58 14.42
C MET A 25 -14.52 -6.59 14.19
N PRO A 26 -14.32 -7.56 15.11
CA PRO A 26 -13.23 -8.54 14.99
C PRO A 26 -13.26 -9.36 13.69
N LYS A 27 -14.45 -9.67 13.18
CA LYS A 27 -14.57 -10.42 11.91
C LYS A 27 -14.05 -9.61 10.73
N VAL A 28 -14.31 -8.28 10.74
CA VAL A 28 -13.80 -7.37 9.71
C VAL A 28 -12.27 -7.29 9.81
N ALA A 29 -11.74 -7.19 11.03
CA ALA A 29 -10.29 -7.14 11.26
C ALA A 29 -9.61 -8.40 10.74
N ASN A 30 -10.19 -9.59 10.98
CA ASN A 30 -9.65 -10.85 10.51
C ASN A 30 -9.66 -10.94 8.98
N LYS A 31 -10.76 -10.52 8.36
CA LYS A 31 -10.88 -10.50 6.90
C LYS A 31 -9.90 -9.53 6.27
N LEU A 32 -9.76 -8.35 6.86
CA LEU A 32 -8.81 -7.34 6.40
C LEU A 32 -7.37 -7.85 6.48
N ARG A 33 -7.02 -8.52 7.59
CA ARG A 33 -5.70 -9.11 7.78
C ARG A 33 -5.40 -10.13 6.69
N GLU A 34 -6.38 -10.95 6.34
CA GLU A 34 -6.26 -11.94 5.27
C GLU A 34 -6.04 -11.27 3.92
N VAL A 35 -6.82 -10.24 3.59
CA VAL A 35 -6.69 -9.49 2.33
C VAL A 35 -5.31 -8.86 2.23
N LEU A 36 -4.85 -8.22 3.29
CA LEU A 36 -3.52 -7.57 3.30
C LEU A 36 -2.40 -8.60 3.14
N ARG A 37 -2.54 -9.77 3.76
CA ARG A 37 -1.56 -10.85 3.63
C ARG A 37 -1.46 -11.33 2.17
N LYS A 38 -2.59 -11.51 1.51
CA LYS A 38 -2.62 -11.90 0.09
C LYS A 38 -2.01 -10.82 -0.80
N ARG A 39 -2.28 -9.56 -0.51
CA ARG A 39 -1.71 -8.44 -1.28
C ARG A 39 -0.21 -8.35 -1.13
N ARG A 40 0.33 -8.55 0.07
CA ARG A 40 1.78 -8.56 0.29
C ARG A 40 2.44 -9.68 -0.52
N LYS A 41 1.85 -10.87 -0.50
CA LYS A 41 2.36 -12.01 -1.27
C LYS A 41 2.36 -11.71 -2.76
N PHE A 42 1.27 -11.15 -3.26
CA PHE A 42 1.13 -10.77 -4.68
C PHE A 42 2.18 -9.75 -5.09
N LEU A 43 2.41 -8.73 -4.27
CA LEU A 43 3.42 -7.71 -4.55
C LEU A 43 4.83 -8.30 -4.60
N GLY A 44 5.15 -9.20 -3.69
CA GLY A 44 6.44 -9.88 -3.71
C GLY A 44 6.65 -10.66 -5.00
N LEU A 45 5.61 -11.30 -5.50
CA LEU A 45 5.67 -12.06 -6.75
C LEU A 45 5.82 -11.14 -7.97
N ILE A 46 5.03 -10.06 -8.05
CA ILE A 46 5.07 -9.12 -9.17
C ILE A 46 6.46 -8.50 -9.30
N PHE A 47 7.04 -8.08 -8.20
CA PHE A 47 8.34 -7.40 -8.22
C PHE A 47 9.52 -8.36 -8.05
N ASN A 48 9.24 -9.67 -8.03
CA ASN A 48 10.24 -10.72 -7.92
C ASN A 48 11.21 -10.46 -6.75
N ASN A 49 10.65 -10.10 -5.60
CA ASN A 49 11.42 -9.78 -4.41
C ASN A 49 10.99 -10.72 -3.27
N ASN A 50 11.93 -11.54 -2.81
CA ASN A 50 11.68 -12.53 -1.77
C ASN A 50 11.77 -11.97 -0.35
N ASN A 51 12.22 -10.73 -0.20
CA ASN A 51 12.29 -10.10 1.11
C ASN A 51 10.88 -9.71 1.57
N PRO A 52 10.37 -10.32 2.66
CA PRO A 52 9.02 -10.00 3.13
C PRO A 52 8.86 -8.53 3.56
N GLY A 53 9.95 -7.88 3.95
CA GLY A 53 9.94 -6.47 4.30
C GLY A 53 9.64 -5.56 3.11
N PHE A 54 10.03 -5.96 1.89
CA PHE A 54 9.77 -5.17 0.69
C PHE A 54 8.27 -5.01 0.45
N ALA A 55 7.54 -6.11 0.40
CA ALA A 55 6.10 -6.07 0.17
C ALA A 55 5.36 -5.36 1.30
N THR A 56 5.78 -5.58 2.53
CA THR A 56 5.20 -4.92 3.70
C THR A 56 5.40 -3.41 3.63
N LEU A 57 6.63 -2.96 3.33
CA LEU A 57 6.94 -1.54 3.24
C LEU A 57 6.19 -0.88 2.07
N LEU A 58 6.18 -1.54 0.92
CA LEU A 58 5.49 -1.02 -0.26
C LEU A 58 3.99 -0.84 0.01
N LEU A 59 3.34 -1.88 0.52
CA LEU A 59 1.89 -1.82 0.78
C LEU A 59 1.56 -0.79 1.86
N ALA A 60 2.32 -0.75 2.95
CA ALA A 60 2.10 0.21 4.02
C ALA A 60 2.30 1.64 3.54
N SER A 61 3.33 1.87 2.72
CA SER A 61 3.61 3.20 2.18
C SER A 61 2.50 3.68 1.26
N LEU A 62 2.01 2.82 0.37
CA LEU A 62 0.94 3.17 -0.56
C LEU A 62 -0.36 3.47 0.18
N THR A 63 -0.74 2.62 1.13
CA THR A 63 -1.96 2.83 1.90
C THR A 63 -1.85 4.03 2.83
N GLY A 64 -0.69 4.24 3.44
CA GLY A 64 -0.44 5.39 4.29
C GLY A 64 -0.47 6.70 3.53
N LEU A 65 0.16 6.76 2.36
CA LEU A 65 0.13 7.96 1.50
C LEU A 65 -1.29 8.32 1.11
N LEU A 66 -2.09 7.32 0.74
CA LEU A 66 -3.47 7.59 0.35
C LEU A 66 -4.32 8.07 1.52
N LEU A 67 -4.11 7.50 2.72
CA LEU A 67 -4.81 7.95 3.92
C LEU A 67 -4.50 9.42 4.19
N HIS A 68 -3.22 9.79 4.13
CA HIS A 68 -2.80 11.18 4.31
C HIS A 68 -3.40 12.11 3.24
N TYR A 69 -3.42 11.66 2.00
CA TYR A 69 -4.00 12.43 0.90
C TYR A 69 -5.50 12.68 1.08
N ARG A 70 -6.23 11.70 1.59
CA ARG A 70 -7.65 11.85 1.86
C ARG A 70 -7.94 12.84 2.97
N LEU A 71 -7.04 12.90 3.97
CA LEU A 71 -7.15 13.85 5.08
C LEU A 71 -6.74 15.27 4.65
N ASP A 72 -5.73 15.35 3.79
CA ASP A 72 -5.21 16.63 3.31
C ASP A 72 -4.79 16.51 1.84
N PRO A 73 -5.67 16.89 0.89
CA PRO A 73 -5.36 16.82 -0.55
C PRO A 73 -4.21 17.71 -1.00
N LYS A 74 -3.70 18.59 -0.12
CA LYS A 74 -2.59 19.48 -0.45
C LYS A 74 -1.22 18.87 -0.20
N ILE A 75 -1.15 17.65 0.32
CA ILE A 75 0.16 17.01 0.53
C ILE A 75 0.86 16.73 -0.80
N ALA A 76 2.18 16.66 -0.77
CA ALA A 76 3.01 16.41 -1.95
C ALA A 76 3.01 14.93 -2.32
N ILE A 77 1.84 14.39 -2.71
CA ILE A 77 1.69 12.96 -2.95
C ILE A 77 2.45 12.49 -4.19
N LYS A 78 2.51 13.30 -5.24
CA LYS A 78 3.24 12.93 -6.46
C LYS A 78 4.72 12.81 -6.19
N GLU A 79 5.27 13.76 -5.47
CA GLU A 79 6.68 13.78 -5.08
C GLU A 79 7.01 12.61 -4.16
N ALA A 80 6.11 12.30 -3.21
CA ALA A 80 6.28 11.17 -2.31
C ALA A 80 6.30 9.84 -3.07
N ARG A 81 5.42 9.68 -4.07
CA ARG A 81 5.39 8.47 -4.91
C ARG A 81 6.66 8.30 -5.72
N VAL A 82 7.19 9.40 -6.26
CA VAL A 82 8.45 9.36 -7.02
C VAL A 82 9.60 8.92 -6.10
N LEU A 83 9.69 9.50 -4.91
CA LEU A 83 10.71 9.12 -3.93
C LEU A 83 10.57 7.67 -3.50
N LEU A 84 9.36 7.22 -3.24
CA LEU A 84 9.10 5.84 -2.85
C LEU A 84 9.59 4.87 -3.93
N ARG A 85 9.26 5.15 -5.19
CA ARG A 85 9.71 4.35 -6.31
C ARG A 85 11.23 4.30 -6.39
N GLN A 86 11.89 5.45 -6.29
CA GLN A 86 13.35 5.53 -6.35
C GLN A 86 13.99 4.73 -5.22
N LYS A 87 13.52 4.90 -3.99
CA LYS A 87 14.11 4.24 -2.83
C LYS A 87 13.89 2.73 -2.82
N LEU A 88 12.72 2.27 -3.24
CA LEU A 88 12.41 0.83 -3.22
C LEU A 88 12.95 0.09 -4.43
N PHE A 89 12.89 0.68 -5.62
CA PHE A 89 13.23 -0.04 -6.85
C PHE A 89 14.68 0.15 -7.26
N ASP A 90 15.32 1.24 -6.92
CA ASP A 90 16.75 1.39 -7.19
C ASP A 90 17.57 0.37 -6.41
N HIS A 91 17.14 0.00 -5.20
CA HIS A 91 17.78 -1.05 -4.41
C HIS A 91 17.68 -2.43 -5.05
N GLN A 92 16.67 -2.67 -5.87
CA GLN A 92 16.51 -3.96 -6.55
C GLN A 92 17.47 -4.13 -7.73
N LEU A 93 17.96 -3.04 -8.29
CA LEU A 93 18.86 -3.06 -9.45
C LEU A 93 20.32 -3.24 -9.01
N GLU A 94 20.59 -3.10 -7.75
CA GLU A 94 21.90 -3.35 -7.17
C GLU A 94 22.02 -4.82 -6.71
#